data_bbb720212bdd7c57dd76df6b0faa24b1
#
_entry.id   bbb720212bdd7c57dd76df6b0faa24b1
#
_cell.length_a   1.000
_cell.length_b   1.000
_cell.length_c   1.000
_cell.angle_alpha   90.00
_cell.angle_beta   90.00
_cell.angle_gamma   90.00
#
_symmetry.space_group_name_H-M   'P 1'
#
loop_
_entity.id
_entity.type
_entity.pdbx_description
1 polymer ?
#
loop_
_entity_poly.entity_id
_entity_poly.type
_entity_poly.pdbx_seq_one_letter_code
_entity_poly.pdbx_strand_id
1 'polypeptide(L)'
;MHSKYNQRLREQGMDIDAIVNFINRNNEFHTKHFSKEYNLALTSAFEHFTAMLAEIFFVEKRTMANADPKLRAMMAWHAVEEMEHKAVAYDVMQKVAKVGYFKRCLAMAHVTLFLSYLTIRFTNRLLKNDGIPFGRRMWMMAKCRWWLFGYKGIISSHLGTLFAYFKPGFHPWQQEAIHNYDAWVEAYERTGDPMIAGAALYQAAH
;
A
#
# COMPACT_ATOMS: atom_id res chain seq x y z
N MET A 1 10.39 -8.32 -9.55
CA MET A 1 9.53 -7.27 -10.16
C MET A 1 10.06 -5.86 -9.86
N HIS A 2 10.21 -5.45 -8.60
CA HIS A 2 10.65 -4.10 -8.18
C HIS A 2 11.94 -3.58 -8.85
N SER A 3 12.98 -4.42 -8.98
CA SER A 3 14.26 -4.02 -9.61
C SER A 3 14.11 -3.61 -11.08
N LYS A 4 13.31 -4.33 -11.85
CA LYS A 4 13.03 -3.99 -13.27
C LYS A 4 12.22 -2.69 -13.37
N TYR A 5 11.27 -2.47 -12.47
CA TYR A 5 10.50 -1.24 -12.40
C TYR A 5 11.40 -0.03 -12.07
N ASN A 6 12.24 -0.16 -11.05
CA ASN A 6 13.22 0.87 -10.70
C ASN A 6 14.19 1.19 -11.84
N GLN A 7 14.61 0.16 -12.61
CA GLN A 7 15.45 0.37 -13.79
C GLN A 7 14.72 1.21 -14.85
N ARG A 8 13.45 0.92 -15.13
CA ARG A 8 12.66 1.71 -16.10
C ARG A 8 12.48 3.16 -15.67
N LEU A 9 12.28 3.40 -14.39
CA LEU A 9 12.19 4.76 -13.85
C LEU A 9 13.53 5.52 -13.98
N ARG A 10 14.68 4.84 -13.79
CA ARG A 10 16.01 5.42 -14.04
C ARG A 10 16.20 5.79 -15.52
N GLU A 11 15.80 4.90 -16.43
CA GLU A 11 15.85 5.14 -17.88
C GLU A 11 15.01 6.35 -18.29
N GLN A 12 13.96 6.68 -17.55
CA GLN A 12 13.13 7.89 -17.70
C GLN A 12 13.72 9.13 -17.01
N GLY A 13 14.96 9.05 -16.49
CA GLY A 13 15.63 10.17 -15.84
C GLY A 13 15.21 10.42 -14.38
N MET A 14 14.48 9.49 -13.75
CA MET A 14 14.09 9.63 -12.35
C MET A 14 15.25 9.25 -11.42
N ASP A 15 15.51 10.10 -10.41
CA ASP A 15 16.52 9.87 -9.37
C ASP A 15 15.99 8.85 -8.33
N ILE A 16 15.89 7.60 -8.79
CA ILE A 16 15.43 6.48 -7.96
C ILE A 16 16.45 6.13 -6.88
N ASP A 17 17.74 6.31 -7.14
CA ASP A 17 18.79 5.95 -6.19
C ASP A 17 18.72 6.78 -4.91
N ALA A 18 18.37 8.05 -4.99
CA ALA A 18 18.12 8.83 -3.79
C ALA A 18 16.90 8.37 -2.98
N ILE A 19 15.87 7.82 -3.63
CA ILE A 19 14.72 7.23 -2.96
C ILE A 19 15.14 5.94 -2.26
N VAL A 20 15.78 5.02 -2.99
CA VAL A 20 16.27 3.73 -2.47
C VAL A 20 17.23 3.95 -1.31
N ASN A 21 18.20 4.85 -1.45
CA ASN A 21 19.17 5.18 -0.38
C ASN A 21 18.50 5.78 0.86
N PHE A 22 17.43 6.56 0.67
CA PHE A 22 16.66 7.07 1.81
C PHE A 22 15.95 5.93 2.56
N ILE A 23 15.29 5.02 1.85
CA ILE A 23 14.61 3.86 2.45
C ILE A 23 15.61 2.95 3.16
N ASN A 24 16.75 2.63 2.53
CA ASN A 24 17.77 1.78 3.12
C ASN A 24 18.31 2.37 4.44
N ARG A 25 18.66 3.68 4.44
CA ARG A 25 19.11 4.36 5.67
C ARG A 25 18.04 4.37 6.77
N ASN A 26 16.77 4.50 6.40
CA ASN A 26 15.68 4.42 7.36
C ASN A 26 15.55 3.02 7.95
N ASN A 27 15.67 1.99 7.13
CA ASN A 27 15.63 0.59 7.58
C ASN A 27 16.82 0.25 8.50
N GLU A 28 18.03 0.72 8.15
CA GLU A 28 19.23 0.58 8.99
C GLU A 28 19.03 1.28 10.34
N PHE A 29 18.50 2.50 10.33
CA PHE A 29 18.18 3.24 11.56
C PHE A 29 17.20 2.46 12.44
N HIS A 30 16.11 1.95 11.87
CA HIS A 30 15.12 1.16 12.60
C HIS A 30 15.72 -0.13 13.17
N THR A 31 16.50 -0.86 12.38
CA THR A 31 17.15 -2.10 12.82
C THR A 31 18.15 -1.85 13.95
N LYS A 32 18.84 -0.69 13.93
CA LYS A 32 19.84 -0.34 14.94
C LYS A 32 19.23 0.19 16.24
N HIS A 33 18.14 0.94 16.16
CA HIS A 33 17.65 1.73 17.30
C HIS A 33 16.36 1.19 17.92
N PHE A 34 15.62 0.31 17.24
CA PHE A 34 14.40 -0.29 17.79
C PHE A 34 14.56 -1.78 18.05
N SER A 35 13.78 -2.29 19.02
CA SER A 35 13.77 -3.73 19.33
C SER A 35 13.24 -4.56 18.18
N LYS A 36 13.59 -5.85 18.12
CA LYS A 36 13.10 -6.80 17.11
C LYS A 36 11.57 -6.89 17.13
N GLU A 37 10.98 -6.88 18.32
CA GLU A 37 9.53 -6.92 18.53
C GLU A 37 8.84 -5.67 17.98
N TYR A 38 9.47 -4.48 18.15
CA TYR A 38 8.91 -3.25 17.60
C TYR A 38 9.04 -3.21 16.06
N ASN A 39 10.15 -3.64 15.51
CA ASN A 39 10.33 -3.76 14.06
C ASN A 39 9.32 -4.75 13.46
N LEU A 40 9.05 -5.87 14.13
CA LEU A 40 8.00 -6.80 13.70
C LEU A 40 6.59 -6.16 13.79
N ALA A 41 6.33 -5.36 14.81
CA ALA A 41 5.08 -4.60 14.90
C ALA A 41 4.94 -3.55 13.79
N LEU A 42 6.03 -2.90 13.39
CA LEU A 42 6.05 -2.02 12.22
C LEU A 42 5.75 -2.79 10.93
N THR A 43 6.38 -3.95 10.73
CA THR A 43 6.10 -4.81 9.57
C THR A 43 4.61 -5.19 9.52
N SER A 44 4.05 -5.68 10.63
CA SER A 44 2.62 -6.02 10.71
C SER A 44 1.70 -4.83 10.42
N ALA A 45 2.09 -3.62 10.84
CA ALA A 45 1.35 -2.40 10.55
C ALA A 45 1.46 -2.00 9.08
N PHE A 46 2.62 -2.18 8.44
CA PHE A 46 2.80 -1.99 7.00
C PHE A 46 1.91 -2.94 6.20
N GLU A 47 1.92 -4.25 6.50
CA GLU A 47 1.08 -5.25 5.85
C GLU A 47 -0.41 -4.90 5.93
N HIS A 48 -0.88 -4.45 7.10
CA HIS A 48 -2.26 -4.01 7.24
C HIS A 48 -2.57 -2.78 6.37
N PHE A 49 -1.64 -1.82 6.30
CA PHE A 49 -1.81 -0.61 5.51
C PHE A 49 -1.79 -0.90 4.01
N THR A 50 -0.89 -1.76 3.54
CA THR A 50 -0.79 -2.15 2.13
C THR A 50 -1.97 -3.01 1.70
N ALA A 51 -2.47 -3.91 2.55
CA ALA A 51 -3.70 -4.65 2.30
C ALA A 51 -4.92 -3.73 2.17
N MET A 52 -5.05 -2.70 3.03
CA MET A 52 -6.08 -1.68 2.88
C MET A 52 -5.95 -0.90 1.56
N LEU A 53 -4.73 -0.54 1.15
CA LEU A 53 -4.53 0.13 -0.14
C LEU A 53 -4.86 -0.79 -1.31
N ALA A 54 -4.52 -2.07 -1.23
CA ALA A 54 -4.87 -3.08 -2.22
C ALA A 54 -6.39 -3.19 -2.39
N GLU A 55 -7.14 -3.25 -1.29
CA GLU A 55 -8.60 -3.20 -1.28
C GLU A 55 -9.11 -1.94 -1.98
N ILE A 56 -8.64 -0.76 -1.58
CA ILE A 56 -9.03 0.52 -2.17
C ILE A 56 -8.81 0.54 -3.68
N PHE A 57 -7.66 0.06 -4.17
CA PHE A 57 -7.34 0.10 -5.59
C PHE A 57 -8.27 -0.77 -6.44
N PHE A 58 -8.83 -1.83 -5.89
CA PHE A 58 -9.65 -2.78 -6.67
C PHE A 58 -11.13 -2.82 -6.29
N VAL A 59 -11.53 -2.22 -5.16
CA VAL A 59 -12.94 -1.97 -4.85
C VAL A 59 -13.40 -0.65 -5.47
N GLU A 60 -12.55 0.37 -5.41
CA GLU A 60 -12.84 1.70 -5.97
C GLU A 60 -12.45 1.77 -7.45
N LYS A 61 -13.37 1.40 -8.33
CA LYS A 61 -13.16 1.33 -9.80
C LYS A 61 -12.53 2.59 -10.41
N ARG A 62 -12.83 3.76 -9.84
CA ARG A 62 -12.28 5.07 -10.27
C ARG A 62 -10.77 5.20 -10.11
N THR A 63 -10.11 4.38 -9.26
CA THR A 63 -8.66 4.43 -9.05
C THR A 63 -7.89 3.90 -10.25
N MET A 64 -8.39 2.84 -10.88
CA MET A 64 -7.74 2.14 -11.99
C MET A 64 -8.44 2.36 -13.34
N ALA A 65 -9.44 3.25 -13.40
CA ALA A 65 -10.25 3.46 -14.60
C ALA A 65 -9.43 3.82 -15.84
N ASN A 66 -8.41 4.68 -15.67
CA ASN A 66 -7.55 5.18 -16.75
C ASN A 66 -6.17 4.51 -16.78
N ALA A 67 -5.95 3.43 -16.00
CA ALA A 67 -4.68 2.74 -15.98
C ALA A 67 -4.50 1.87 -17.24
N ASP A 68 -3.26 1.85 -17.75
CA ASP A 68 -2.89 0.90 -18.80
C ASP A 68 -3.22 -0.54 -18.37
N PRO A 69 -3.77 -1.40 -19.26
CA PRO A 69 -4.17 -2.76 -18.90
C PRO A 69 -3.03 -3.60 -18.29
N LYS A 70 -1.78 -3.42 -18.75
CA LYS A 70 -0.63 -4.14 -18.20
C LYS A 70 -0.29 -3.66 -16.79
N LEU A 71 -0.35 -2.33 -16.57
CA LEU A 71 -0.16 -1.76 -15.25
C LEU A 71 -1.26 -2.24 -14.30
N ARG A 72 -2.51 -2.26 -14.75
CA ARG A 72 -3.65 -2.77 -13.99
C ARG A 72 -3.46 -4.23 -13.60
N ALA A 73 -3.06 -5.09 -14.53
CA ALA A 73 -2.78 -6.50 -14.25
C ALA A 73 -1.63 -6.69 -13.25
N MET A 74 -0.56 -5.89 -13.37
CA MET A 74 0.56 -5.91 -12.43
C MET A 74 0.12 -5.49 -11.02
N MET A 75 -0.69 -4.43 -10.92
CA MET A 75 -1.22 -3.96 -9.64
C MET A 75 -2.25 -4.92 -9.04
N ALA A 76 -3.04 -5.60 -9.89
CA ALA A 76 -3.96 -6.65 -9.46
C ALA A 76 -3.21 -7.82 -8.83
N TRP A 77 -2.16 -8.31 -9.49
CA TRP A 77 -1.30 -9.34 -8.93
C TRP A 77 -0.73 -8.94 -7.56
N HIS A 78 -0.18 -7.74 -7.47
CA HIS A 78 0.38 -7.23 -6.22
C HIS A 78 -0.67 -7.08 -5.12
N ALA A 79 -1.87 -6.61 -5.46
CA ALA A 79 -2.98 -6.52 -4.51
C ALA A 79 -3.40 -7.89 -3.94
N VAL A 80 -3.41 -8.92 -4.78
CA VAL A 80 -3.68 -10.30 -4.37
C VAL A 80 -2.59 -10.80 -3.40
N GLU A 81 -1.30 -10.57 -3.71
CA GLU A 81 -0.19 -10.88 -2.78
C GLU A 81 -0.37 -10.21 -1.40
N GLU A 82 -0.70 -8.92 -1.37
CA GLU A 82 -0.93 -8.19 -0.12
C GLU A 82 -2.10 -8.76 0.70
N MET A 83 -3.15 -9.21 0.03
CA MET A 83 -4.29 -9.85 0.71
C MET A 83 -3.93 -11.20 1.31
N GLU A 84 -3.10 -12.00 0.63
CA GLU A 84 -2.62 -13.29 1.14
C GLU A 84 -1.68 -13.12 2.34
N HIS A 85 -0.86 -12.07 2.31
CA HIS A 85 0.17 -11.82 3.35
C HIS A 85 -0.34 -11.05 4.57
N LYS A 86 -1.52 -10.43 4.51
CA LYS A 86 -2.03 -9.49 5.54
C LYS A 86 -1.98 -9.98 6.99
N ALA A 87 -2.04 -11.30 7.20
CA ALA A 87 -2.05 -11.88 8.54
C ALA A 87 -0.70 -12.49 8.97
N VAL A 88 0.22 -12.75 8.05
CA VAL A 88 1.46 -13.47 8.35
C VAL A 88 2.30 -12.75 9.40
N ALA A 89 2.65 -11.50 9.14
CA ALA A 89 3.43 -10.69 10.09
C ALA A 89 2.67 -10.45 11.40
N TYR A 90 1.35 -10.30 11.33
CA TYR A 90 0.49 -10.13 12.51
C TYR A 90 0.51 -11.36 13.41
N ASP A 91 0.37 -12.55 12.84
CA ASP A 91 0.39 -13.81 13.56
C ASP A 91 1.74 -14.05 14.26
N VAL A 92 2.85 -13.82 13.56
CA VAL A 92 4.19 -13.91 14.16
C VAL A 92 4.34 -12.90 15.30
N MET A 93 3.88 -11.67 15.10
CA MET A 93 3.90 -10.61 16.12
C MET A 93 3.13 -11.01 17.39
N GLN A 94 1.94 -11.60 17.24
CA GLN A 94 1.08 -11.95 18.37
C GLN A 94 1.47 -13.30 19.00
N LYS A 95 1.69 -14.33 18.19
CA LYS A 95 1.88 -15.71 18.68
C LYS A 95 3.32 -15.99 19.13
N VAL A 96 4.30 -15.45 18.41
CA VAL A 96 5.73 -15.71 18.67
C VAL A 96 6.35 -14.59 19.51
N ALA A 97 6.28 -13.34 19.03
CA ALA A 97 6.90 -12.20 19.72
C ALA A 97 6.07 -11.65 20.88
N LYS A 98 4.79 -12.06 21.00
CA LYS A 98 3.86 -11.65 22.07
C LYS A 98 3.82 -10.13 22.31
N VAL A 99 3.81 -9.37 21.23
CA VAL A 99 3.80 -7.90 21.28
C VAL A 99 2.51 -7.38 21.91
N GLY A 100 2.66 -6.58 22.96
CA GLY A 100 1.52 -6.02 23.68
C GLY A 100 0.75 -4.97 22.87
N TYR A 101 -0.52 -4.78 23.24
CA TYR A 101 -1.48 -3.91 22.58
C TYR A 101 -0.95 -2.50 22.31
N PHE A 102 -0.40 -1.82 23.32
CA PHE A 102 0.09 -0.44 23.18
C PHE A 102 1.23 -0.31 22.17
N LYS A 103 2.17 -1.28 22.18
CA LYS A 103 3.30 -1.31 21.23
C LYS A 103 2.78 -1.51 19.80
N ARG A 104 1.80 -2.38 19.60
CA ARG A 104 1.11 -2.60 18.32
C ARG A 104 0.44 -1.31 17.81
N CYS A 105 -0.34 -0.63 18.65
CA CYS A 105 -1.01 0.62 18.30
C CYS A 105 -0.01 1.75 17.98
N LEU A 106 1.07 1.86 18.75
CA LEU A 106 2.13 2.83 18.49
C LEU A 106 2.81 2.57 17.14
N ALA A 107 3.08 1.31 16.80
CA ALA A 107 3.64 0.93 15.51
C ALA A 107 2.72 1.32 14.34
N MET A 108 1.40 1.11 14.48
CA MET A 108 0.43 1.53 13.46
C MET A 108 0.40 3.05 13.29
N ALA A 109 0.38 3.81 14.37
CA ALA A 109 0.45 5.27 14.31
C ALA A 109 1.76 5.74 13.63
N HIS A 110 2.88 5.13 13.99
CA HIS A 110 4.19 5.41 13.37
C HIS A 110 4.16 5.15 11.86
N VAL A 111 3.69 3.97 11.42
CA VAL A 111 3.59 3.61 10.00
C VAL A 111 2.67 4.56 9.24
N THR A 112 1.51 4.89 9.81
CA THR A 112 0.56 5.83 9.18
C THR A 112 1.20 7.20 8.92
N LEU A 113 1.90 7.77 9.91
CA LEU A 113 2.60 9.04 9.76
C LEU A 113 3.76 8.95 8.78
N PHE A 114 4.54 7.87 8.86
CA PHE A 114 5.69 7.64 7.99
C PHE A 114 5.30 7.46 6.52
N LEU A 115 4.30 6.63 6.22
CA LEU A 115 3.80 6.45 4.86
C LEU A 115 3.19 7.73 4.30
N SER A 116 2.44 8.48 5.11
CA SER A 116 1.92 9.78 4.71
C SER A 116 3.03 10.76 4.34
N TYR A 117 4.10 10.82 5.16
CA TYR A 117 5.29 11.62 4.87
C TYR A 117 5.99 11.16 3.58
N LEU A 118 6.19 9.85 3.40
CA LEU A 118 6.83 9.31 2.20
C LEU A 118 6.03 9.64 0.94
N THR A 119 4.72 9.44 0.98
CA THR A 119 3.83 9.73 -0.15
C THR A 119 3.95 11.20 -0.58
N ILE A 120 3.87 12.13 0.35
CA ILE A 120 4.02 13.57 0.08
C ILE A 120 5.40 13.88 -0.50
N ARG A 121 6.46 13.37 0.14
CA ARG A 121 7.84 13.61 -0.24
C ARG A 121 8.14 13.09 -1.64
N PHE A 122 7.77 11.84 -1.91
CA PHE A 122 8.09 11.20 -3.19
C PHE A 122 7.23 11.74 -4.32
N THR A 123 5.94 11.97 -4.10
CA THR A 123 5.08 12.62 -5.10
C THR A 123 5.62 13.99 -5.48
N ASN A 124 5.99 14.83 -4.50
CA ASN A 124 6.58 16.13 -4.80
C ASN A 124 7.90 16.01 -5.59
N ARG A 125 8.73 14.99 -5.28
CA ARG A 125 9.99 14.75 -6.01
C ARG A 125 9.74 14.33 -7.46
N LEU A 126 8.80 13.39 -7.69
CA LEU A 126 8.44 12.93 -9.03
C LEU A 126 7.89 14.09 -9.87
N LEU A 127 6.94 14.85 -9.34
CA LEU A 127 6.40 16.05 -10.02
C LEU A 127 7.47 17.11 -10.31
N LYS A 128 8.47 17.24 -9.43
CA LYS A 128 9.61 18.13 -9.68
C LYS A 128 10.47 17.61 -10.83
N ASN A 129 10.71 16.31 -10.89
CA ASN A 129 11.46 15.67 -11.96
C ASN A 129 10.78 15.83 -13.33
N ASP A 130 9.45 15.82 -13.35
CA ASP A 130 8.64 16.11 -14.54
C ASP A 130 8.64 17.60 -14.95
N GLY A 131 9.47 18.42 -14.32
CA GLY A 131 9.60 19.86 -14.64
C GLY A 131 8.42 20.72 -14.17
N ILE A 132 7.52 20.20 -13.34
CA ILE A 132 6.35 20.95 -12.90
C ILE A 132 6.75 22.06 -11.91
N PRO A 133 6.38 23.34 -12.16
CA PRO A 133 6.71 24.46 -11.28
C PRO A 133 6.13 24.30 -9.87
N PHE A 134 6.81 24.88 -8.87
CA PHE A 134 6.45 24.72 -7.44
C PHE A 134 4.98 25.00 -7.13
N GLY A 135 4.45 26.16 -7.57
CA GLY A 135 3.06 26.53 -7.30
C GLY A 135 2.05 25.52 -7.88
N ARG A 136 2.28 25.02 -9.10
CA ARG A 136 1.45 24.01 -9.73
C ARG A 136 1.54 22.66 -9.00
N ARG A 137 2.74 22.25 -8.53
CA ARG A 137 2.90 21.06 -7.69
C ARG A 137 2.07 21.14 -6.42
N MET A 138 2.15 22.27 -5.70
CA MET A 138 1.39 22.45 -4.46
C MET A 138 -0.12 22.39 -4.69
N TRP A 139 -0.58 23.02 -5.77
CA TRP A 139 -2.00 22.93 -6.16
C TRP A 139 -2.42 21.49 -6.49
N MET A 140 -1.62 20.76 -7.28
CA MET A 140 -1.89 19.35 -7.64
C MET A 140 -1.93 18.47 -6.39
N MET A 141 -0.99 18.65 -5.46
CA MET A 141 -0.95 17.90 -4.20
C MET A 141 -2.15 18.24 -3.30
N ALA A 142 -2.57 19.50 -3.25
CA ALA A 142 -3.76 19.90 -2.50
C ALA A 142 -5.05 19.28 -3.11
N LYS A 143 -5.18 19.28 -4.44
CA LYS A 143 -6.28 18.64 -5.16
C LYS A 143 -6.28 17.12 -4.93
N CYS A 144 -5.12 16.47 -5.01
CA CYS A 144 -4.97 15.04 -4.73
C CYS A 144 -5.35 14.72 -3.27
N ARG A 145 -4.91 15.54 -2.30
CA ARG A 145 -5.31 15.38 -0.90
C ARG A 145 -6.82 15.48 -0.71
N TRP A 146 -7.49 16.41 -1.40
CA TRP A 146 -8.94 16.49 -1.37
C TRP A 146 -9.61 15.25 -1.96
N TRP A 147 -9.11 14.74 -3.07
CA TRP A 147 -9.62 13.52 -3.70
C TRP A 147 -9.42 12.27 -2.82
N LEU A 148 -8.32 12.21 -2.06
CA LEU A 148 -8.03 11.10 -1.14
C LEU A 148 -8.84 11.20 0.16
N PHE A 149 -8.90 12.38 0.77
CA PHE A 149 -9.36 12.58 2.16
C PHE A 149 -10.59 13.51 2.28
N GLY A 150 -11.08 14.08 1.19
CA GLY A 150 -12.28 14.93 1.19
C GLY A 150 -13.56 14.14 1.46
N TYR A 151 -14.69 14.81 1.35
CA TYR A 151 -16.00 14.15 1.49
C TYR A 151 -16.15 13.05 0.42
N LYS A 152 -16.43 11.82 0.84
CA LYS A 152 -16.41 10.61 -0.01
C LYS A 152 -15.07 10.40 -0.75
N GLY A 153 -13.97 10.86 -0.15
CA GLY A 153 -12.62 10.59 -0.66
C GLY A 153 -12.27 9.12 -0.55
N ILE A 154 -11.35 8.68 -1.39
CA ILE A 154 -10.98 7.26 -1.50
C ILE A 154 -10.52 6.69 -0.16
N ILE A 155 -9.58 7.36 0.53
CA ILE A 155 -9.07 6.87 1.82
C ILE A 155 -10.08 7.14 2.94
N SER A 156 -10.78 8.29 2.92
CA SER A 156 -11.74 8.61 3.97
C SER A 156 -12.91 7.63 4.03
N SER A 157 -13.29 7.03 2.92
CA SER A 157 -14.31 5.98 2.88
C SER A 157 -13.86 4.66 3.52
N HIS A 158 -12.54 4.43 3.64
CA HIS A 158 -11.93 3.21 4.18
C HIS A 158 -11.21 3.39 5.53
N LEU A 159 -11.37 4.55 6.17
CA LEU A 159 -10.76 4.80 7.50
C LEU A 159 -11.22 3.79 8.56
N GLY A 160 -12.41 3.21 8.40
CA GLY A 160 -12.89 2.14 9.27
C GLY A 160 -11.96 0.92 9.30
N THR A 161 -11.44 0.52 8.13
CA THR A 161 -10.44 -0.55 7.97
C THR A 161 -9.15 -0.22 8.71
N LEU A 162 -8.62 1.01 8.54
CA LEU A 162 -7.43 1.47 9.24
C LEU A 162 -7.62 1.48 10.75
N PHE A 163 -8.73 2.03 11.23
CA PHE A 163 -9.01 2.15 12.67
C PHE A 163 -9.36 0.82 13.32
N ALA A 164 -9.81 -0.19 12.56
CA ALA A 164 -10.04 -1.52 13.10
C ALA A 164 -8.77 -2.12 13.73
N TYR A 165 -7.59 -1.81 13.21
CA TYR A 165 -6.32 -2.27 13.77
C TYR A 165 -6.10 -1.87 15.23
N PHE A 166 -6.69 -0.74 15.67
CA PHE A 166 -6.59 -0.24 17.04
C PHE A 166 -7.58 -0.93 18.01
N LYS A 167 -8.49 -1.76 17.53
CA LYS A 167 -9.43 -2.46 18.41
C LYS A 167 -8.70 -3.52 19.26
N PRO A 168 -9.00 -3.65 20.57
CA PRO A 168 -8.61 -4.83 21.34
C PRO A 168 -9.13 -6.11 20.67
N GLY A 169 -8.29 -7.15 20.62
CA GLY A 169 -8.68 -8.42 19.98
C GLY A 169 -8.76 -8.40 18.45
N PHE A 170 -8.33 -7.31 17.80
CA PHE A 170 -8.26 -7.25 16.34
C PHE A 170 -7.42 -8.39 15.76
N HIS A 171 -7.88 -8.93 14.65
CA HIS A 171 -7.11 -9.83 13.78
C HIS A 171 -7.41 -9.52 12.31
N PRO A 172 -6.39 -9.51 11.40
CA PRO A 172 -6.59 -9.17 9.98
C PRO A 172 -7.66 -9.98 9.26
N TRP A 173 -7.86 -11.25 9.63
CA TRP A 173 -8.91 -12.11 9.08
C TRP A 173 -10.33 -11.74 9.52
N GLN A 174 -10.51 -10.79 10.44
CA GLN A 174 -11.83 -10.24 10.77
C GLN A 174 -12.30 -9.22 9.72
N GLN A 175 -11.41 -8.80 8.84
CA GLN A 175 -11.75 -7.98 7.68
C GLN A 175 -11.96 -8.91 6.50
N GLU A 176 -13.08 -8.70 5.80
CA GLU A 176 -13.42 -9.47 4.60
C GLU A 176 -12.30 -9.39 3.56
N ALA A 177 -12.14 -10.44 2.78
CA ALA A 177 -11.31 -10.40 1.58
C ALA A 177 -11.94 -9.42 0.56
N ILE A 178 -11.14 -8.94 -0.38
CA ILE A 178 -11.66 -8.16 -1.51
C ILE A 178 -12.76 -8.99 -2.18
N HIS A 179 -13.98 -8.44 -2.31
CA HIS A 179 -15.14 -9.14 -2.88
C HIS A 179 -14.88 -9.76 -4.26
N ASN A 180 -13.95 -9.21 -4.98
CA ASN A 180 -13.56 -9.64 -6.32
C ASN A 180 -12.31 -10.54 -6.35
N TYR A 181 -11.76 -10.94 -5.18
CA TYR A 181 -10.60 -11.84 -5.09
C TYR A 181 -10.85 -13.16 -5.81
N ASP A 182 -12.01 -13.78 -5.57
CA ASP A 182 -12.37 -15.06 -6.19
C ASP A 182 -12.44 -14.97 -7.71
N ALA A 183 -12.90 -13.84 -8.26
CA ALA A 183 -12.93 -13.62 -9.72
C ALA A 183 -11.51 -13.61 -10.33
N TRP A 184 -10.53 -13.10 -9.58
CA TRP A 184 -9.12 -13.16 -10.00
C TRP A 184 -8.59 -14.60 -9.98
N VAL A 185 -8.82 -15.32 -8.87
CA VAL A 185 -8.35 -16.70 -8.68
C VAL A 185 -8.92 -17.61 -9.76
N GLU A 186 -10.25 -17.61 -9.94
CA GLU A 186 -10.93 -18.43 -10.95
C GLU A 186 -10.43 -18.15 -12.37
N ALA A 187 -10.25 -16.88 -12.72
CA ALA A 187 -9.74 -16.49 -14.03
C ALA A 187 -8.29 -16.93 -14.22
N TYR A 188 -7.45 -16.82 -13.19
CA TYR A 188 -6.05 -17.21 -13.26
C TYR A 188 -5.88 -18.73 -13.30
N GLU A 189 -6.61 -19.48 -12.48
CA GLU A 189 -6.59 -20.96 -12.50
C GLU A 189 -7.03 -21.53 -13.86
N ARG A 190 -8.01 -20.89 -14.49
CA ARG A 190 -8.53 -21.32 -15.81
C ARG A 190 -7.58 -21.01 -16.96
N THR A 191 -6.85 -19.89 -16.91
CA THR A 191 -6.13 -19.36 -18.09
C THR A 191 -4.62 -19.30 -17.92
N GLY A 192 -4.11 -19.25 -16.67
CA GLY A 192 -2.70 -18.96 -16.38
C GLY A 192 -2.25 -17.55 -16.80
N ASP A 193 -3.18 -16.69 -17.23
CA ASP A 193 -2.87 -15.36 -17.76
C ASP A 193 -3.23 -14.26 -16.74
N PRO A 194 -2.21 -13.56 -16.19
CA PRO A 194 -2.43 -12.48 -15.23
C PRO A 194 -3.16 -11.27 -15.84
N MET A 195 -3.13 -11.09 -17.16
CA MET A 195 -3.87 -10.03 -17.83
C MET A 195 -5.38 -10.29 -17.79
N ILE A 196 -5.77 -11.54 -18.04
CA ILE A 196 -7.18 -11.96 -17.97
C ILE A 196 -7.65 -11.92 -16.52
N ALA A 197 -6.87 -12.44 -15.59
CA ALA A 197 -7.19 -12.41 -14.15
C ALA A 197 -7.31 -10.97 -13.61
N GLY A 198 -6.38 -10.08 -13.98
CA GLY A 198 -6.44 -8.68 -13.60
C GLY A 198 -7.64 -7.93 -14.18
N ALA A 199 -8.06 -8.29 -15.40
CA ALA A 199 -9.29 -7.75 -15.99
C ALA A 199 -10.54 -8.25 -15.26
N ALA A 200 -10.61 -9.53 -14.89
CA ALA A 200 -11.69 -10.11 -14.12
C ALA A 200 -11.84 -9.44 -12.75
N LEU A 201 -10.73 -9.27 -12.01
CA LEU A 201 -10.72 -8.53 -10.74
C LEU A 201 -11.31 -7.13 -10.88
N TYR A 202 -10.86 -6.39 -11.90
CA TYR A 202 -11.32 -5.02 -12.13
C TYR A 202 -12.79 -4.94 -12.56
N GLN A 203 -13.27 -5.89 -13.37
CA GLN A 203 -14.67 -5.93 -13.81
C GLN A 203 -15.63 -6.26 -12.67
N ALA A 204 -15.23 -7.13 -11.75
CA ALA A 204 -15.99 -7.49 -10.57
C ALA A 204 -16.01 -6.40 -9.48
N ALA A 205 -15.20 -5.34 -9.60
CA ALA A 205 -15.26 -4.16 -8.73
C ALA A 205 -16.57 -3.39 -8.94
N HIS A 206 -17.05 -2.72 -7.89
CA HIS A 206 -18.29 -1.91 -7.88
C HIS A 206 -18.05 -0.44 -8.23
#